data_d64302902c5ecf3e7fba6b0cdf4e783d
#
_entry.id   d64302902c5ecf3e7fba6b0cdf4e783d
#
_cell.length_a   1.000
_cell.length_b   1.000
_cell.length_c   1.000
_cell.angle_alpha   90.00
_cell.angle_beta   90.00
_cell.angle_gamma   90.00
#
_symmetry.space_group_name_H-M   'P 1'
#
loop_
_entity.id
_entity.type
_entity.pdbx_description
1 polymer ?
#
loop_
_entity_poly.entity_id
_entity_poly.type
_entity_poly.pdbx_seq_one_letter_code
_entity_poly.pdbx_strand_id
1 'polypeptide(L)'
;RQRQMCIRDSVHTDRPISGPLPELPDNFDVEDWSNIPTPVQYICCSHRRMTQAAHWSEENYRHYIAAFQHYTKMVSKQVESVLKALYSTPAGKNTIVVILADHGDGMASHRMVTKHISFYDEMTNVPFIFAGPGIKQQKKPVDHLLTQPTLDLLPTLCDLAGIAVPAEKAGISLAPTLRGEKQQESHPYVVSEWHSEYEYVTTPGRMVRGPRYKYTHYLEGNGEELYDMKKDPGERKNLAKDPKYSKILAEHRALLNDYITRSKDDYRSLKVDADPRCRNHTPGYPSHEGPGARE
;
A
#
# COMPACT_ATOMS: atom_id res chain seq x y z
N ARG A 1 18.06 3.28 -15.60
CA ARG A 1 18.20 4.02 -14.30
C ARG A 1 16.90 4.79 -14.11
N GLN A 2 15.96 4.22 -13.38
CA GLN A 2 14.82 4.96 -12.84
C GLN A 2 15.40 6.05 -11.94
N ARG A 3 15.30 7.30 -12.36
CA ARG A 3 15.47 8.42 -11.44
C ARG A 3 14.30 8.30 -10.45
N GLN A 4 14.58 7.89 -9.23
CA GLN A 4 13.65 8.07 -8.13
C GLN A 4 13.23 9.54 -8.16
N MET A 5 11.96 9.79 -8.39
CA MET A 5 11.41 11.13 -8.26
C MET A 5 11.62 11.58 -6.82
N CYS A 6 12.60 12.40 -6.60
CA CYS A 6 12.85 12.97 -5.30
C CYS A 6 11.79 14.06 -5.08
N ILE A 7 10.93 13.90 -4.09
CA ILE A 7 9.93 14.91 -3.68
C ILE A 7 10.60 16.26 -3.41
N ARG A 8 11.86 16.23 -3.01
CA ARG A 8 12.70 17.43 -2.88
C ARG A 8 12.71 18.30 -4.14
N ASP A 9 12.63 17.68 -5.32
CA ASP A 9 12.62 18.40 -6.60
C ASP A 9 11.24 18.97 -6.93
N SER A 10 10.16 18.43 -6.36
CA SER A 10 8.79 18.89 -6.63
C SER A 10 8.35 20.04 -5.74
N VAL A 11 8.88 20.15 -4.54
CA VAL A 11 8.59 21.28 -3.61
C VAL A 11 9.50 22.49 -3.90
N HIS A 12 10.64 22.26 -4.55
CA HIS A 12 11.62 23.29 -4.88
C HIS A 12 11.67 23.67 -6.36
N THR A 13 10.70 23.24 -7.15
CA THR A 13 10.62 23.78 -8.51
C THR A 13 10.14 25.23 -8.42
N ASP A 14 10.93 26.15 -8.94
CA ASP A 14 10.58 27.57 -9.10
C ASP A 14 9.34 27.82 -10.00
N ARG A 15 8.61 26.78 -10.31
CA ARG A 15 7.38 26.84 -11.08
C ARG A 15 6.20 26.56 -10.16
N PRO A 16 5.45 27.57 -9.79
CA PRO A 16 4.23 27.37 -9.01
C PRO A 16 3.28 26.48 -9.80
N ILE A 17 2.70 25.49 -9.10
CA ILE A 17 1.61 24.70 -9.65
C ILE A 17 0.45 25.67 -9.83
N SER A 18 0.06 25.89 -11.08
CA SER A 18 -1.05 26.83 -11.39
C SER A 18 -2.39 26.14 -11.13
N GLY A 19 -3.28 26.83 -10.46
CA GLY A 19 -4.64 26.38 -10.16
C GLY A 19 -4.89 26.18 -8.67
N PRO A 20 -6.13 25.84 -8.29
CA PRO A 20 -6.48 25.56 -6.90
C PRO A 20 -5.75 24.31 -6.42
N LEU A 21 -5.23 24.38 -5.19
CA LEU A 21 -4.63 23.21 -4.53
C LEU A 21 -5.70 22.17 -4.20
N PRO A 22 -5.39 20.88 -4.33
CA PRO A 22 -6.31 19.81 -3.95
C PRO A 22 -6.60 19.87 -2.44
N GLU A 23 -7.74 19.32 -2.04
CA GLU A 23 -8.06 19.12 -0.63
C GLU A 23 -7.18 18.02 -0.03
N LEU A 24 -7.00 18.08 1.29
CA LEU A 24 -6.37 16.99 2.02
C LEU A 24 -7.29 15.75 2.04
N PRO A 25 -6.76 14.55 2.08
CA PRO A 25 -7.58 13.35 2.19
C PRO A 25 -8.32 13.32 3.53
N ASP A 26 -9.49 12.67 3.56
CA ASP A 26 -10.32 12.56 4.76
C ASP A 26 -9.61 11.86 5.93
N ASN A 27 -8.62 11.03 5.62
CA ASN A 27 -7.76 10.35 6.57
C ASN A 27 -6.39 11.01 6.74
N PHE A 28 -6.28 12.32 6.49
CA PHE A 28 -5.08 13.09 6.78
C PHE A 28 -4.68 12.97 8.26
N ASP A 29 -5.67 13.02 9.15
CA ASP A 29 -5.50 12.74 10.57
C ASP A 29 -6.28 11.48 10.98
N VAL A 30 -5.76 10.75 11.95
CA VAL A 30 -6.43 9.63 12.60
C VAL A 30 -7.23 10.12 13.82
N GLU A 31 -8.17 9.31 14.30
CA GLU A 31 -8.98 9.69 15.47
C GLU A 31 -8.15 9.77 16.75
N ASP A 32 -7.18 8.87 16.90
CA ASP A 32 -6.35 8.79 18.11
C ASP A 32 -4.95 8.29 17.78
N TRP A 33 -3.99 9.20 17.68
CA TRP A 33 -2.59 8.87 17.43
C TRP A 33 -1.95 8.03 18.54
N SER A 34 -2.42 8.12 19.79
CA SER A 34 -1.89 7.31 20.88
C SER A 34 -2.25 5.83 20.76
N ASN A 35 -3.25 5.52 19.95
CA ASN A 35 -3.68 4.15 19.65
C ASN A 35 -3.00 3.55 18.41
N ILE A 36 -2.17 4.31 17.72
CA ILE A 36 -1.35 3.81 16.61
C ILE A 36 -0.11 3.11 17.19
N PRO A 37 0.27 1.93 16.68
CA PRO A 37 1.46 1.23 17.17
C PRO A 37 2.73 2.05 17.06
N THR A 38 3.60 1.94 18.06
CA THR A 38 4.88 2.65 18.11
C THR A 38 5.71 2.53 16.81
N PRO A 39 5.82 1.37 16.16
CA PRO A 39 6.54 1.27 14.89
C PRO A 39 6.00 2.19 13.79
N VAL A 40 4.68 2.33 13.69
CA VAL A 40 4.06 3.23 12.72
C VAL A 40 4.34 4.69 13.07
N GLN A 41 4.29 5.03 14.35
CA GLN A 41 4.64 6.38 14.83
C GLN A 41 6.12 6.69 14.52
N TYR A 42 7.03 5.72 14.66
CA TYR A 42 8.45 5.88 14.30
C TYR A 42 8.64 6.18 12.82
N ILE A 43 7.93 5.47 11.94
CA ILE A 43 7.99 5.72 10.51
C ILE A 43 7.71 7.19 10.22
N CYS A 44 6.69 7.71 10.88
CA CYS A 44 6.27 9.10 10.70
C CYS A 44 7.30 10.13 11.18
N CYS A 45 8.14 9.77 12.17
CA CYS A 45 9.09 10.70 12.79
C CYS A 45 10.55 10.50 12.34
N SER A 46 10.95 9.29 12.01
CA SER A 46 12.37 8.91 11.86
C SER A 46 12.80 8.64 10.42
N HIS A 47 11.88 8.31 9.54
CA HIS A 47 12.23 8.10 8.15
C HIS A 47 12.68 9.43 7.51
N ARG A 48 13.87 9.44 6.87
CA ARG A 48 14.54 10.66 6.37
C ARG A 48 13.64 11.64 5.62
N ARG A 49 12.68 11.14 4.83
CA ARG A 49 11.73 11.98 4.09
C ARG A 49 10.57 12.44 4.95
N MET A 50 10.14 11.62 5.88
CA MET A 50 9.08 11.95 6.82
C MET A 50 9.50 13.00 7.83
N THR A 51 10.75 12.96 8.28
CA THR A 51 11.33 14.00 9.14
C THR A 51 11.17 15.40 8.53
N GLN A 52 11.34 15.51 7.22
CA GLN A 52 11.13 16.80 6.52
C GLN A 52 9.65 17.19 6.50
N ALA A 53 8.77 16.23 6.25
CA ALA A 53 7.33 16.47 6.19
C ALA A 53 6.69 16.73 7.57
N ALA A 54 7.31 16.30 8.65
CA ALA A 54 6.82 16.53 10.01
C ALA A 54 6.62 18.03 10.34
N HIS A 55 7.35 18.91 9.64
CA HIS A 55 7.24 20.36 9.81
C HIS A 55 6.33 21.05 8.76
N TRP A 56 5.71 20.28 7.89
CA TRP A 56 4.89 20.85 6.84
C TRP A 56 3.56 21.37 7.39
N SER A 57 3.17 22.54 6.88
CA SER A 57 1.80 23.02 7.02
C SER A 57 0.85 22.18 6.15
N GLU A 58 -0.44 22.26 6.40
CA GLU A 58 -1.46 21.64 5.54
C GLU A 58 -1.33 22.12 4.08
N GLU A 59 -0.97 23.38 3.87
CA GLU A 59 -0.72 23.91 2.54
C GLU A 59 0.46 23.22 1.85
N ASN A 60 1.54 22.91 2.57
CA ASN A 60 2.65 22.13 2.03
C ASN A 60 2.23 20.72 1.60
N TYR A 61 1.39 20.04 2.39
CA TYR A 61 0.82 18.75 1.99
C TYR A 61 -0.06 18.87 0.74
N ARG A 62 -0.86 19.90 0.62
CA ARG A 62 -1.67 20.17 -0.57
C ARG A 62 -0.80 20.42 -1.82
N HIS A 63 0.31 21.13 -1.68
CA HIS A 63 1.30 21.29 -2.74
C HIS A 63 1.94 19.96 -3.12
N TYR A 64 2.26 19.10 -2.15
CA TYR A 64 2.78 17.77 -2.40
C TYR A 64 1.78 16.91 -3.21
N ILE A 65 0.51 16.90 -2.82
CA ILE A 65 -0.53 16.18 -3.57
C ILE A 65 -0.65 16.73 -5.00
N ALA A 66 -0.65 18.04 -5.17
CA ALA A 66 -0.72 18.67 -6.49
C ALA A 66 0.48 18.28 -7.38
N ALA A 67 1.69 18.26 -6.81
CA ALA A 67 2.89 17.81 -7.51
C ALA A 67 2.79 16.33 -7.92
N PHE A 68 2.36 15.46 -7.00
CA PHE A 68 2.16 14.05 -7.30
C PHE A 68 1.15 13.83 -8.43
N GLN A 69 0.01 14.53 -8.39
CA GLN A 69 -0.99 14.49 -9.46
C GLN A 69 -0.42 14.97 -10.81
N HIS A 70 0.41 16.01 -10.80
CA HIS A 70 1.08 16.49 -12.00
C HIS A 70 1.99 15.42 -12.61
N TYR A 71 2.85 14.79 -11.82
CA TYR A 71 3.74 13.73 -12.29
C TYR A 71 2.97 12.48 -12.73
N THR A 72 1.90 12.13 -12.04
CA THR A 72 1.03 11.01 -12.46
C THR A 72 0.42 11.28 -13.84
N LYS A 73 -0.01 12.52 -14.11
CA LYS A 73 -0.50 12.92 -15.46
C LYS A 73 0.60 12.82 -16.52
N MET A 74 1.85 13.17 -16.18
CA MET A 74 2.98 13.01 -17.11
C MET A 74 3.25 11.53 -17.44
N VAL A 75 3.27 10.67 -16.43
CA VAL A 75 3.42 9.21 -16.60
C VAL A 75 2.27 8.66 -17.45
N SER A 76 1.04 9.07 -17.17
CA SER A 76 -0.13 8.66 -17.96
C SER A 76 0.00 9.00 -19.45
N LYS A 77 0.54 10.19 -19.78
CA LYS A 77 0.80 10.57 -21.18
C LYS A 77 1.88 9.71 -21.82
N GLN A 78 2.91 9.31 -21.07
CA GLN A 78 3.94 8.41 -21.58
C GLN A 78 3.37 7.01 -21.84
N VAL A 79 2.56 6.49 -20.92
CA VAL A 79 1.83 5.21 -21.11
C VAL A 79 0.93 5.30 -22.34
N GLU A 80 0.17 6.39 -22.49
CA GLU A 80 -0.65 6.62 -23.68
C GLU A 80 0.16 6.55 -24.99
N SER A 81 1.35 7.17 -25.00
CA SER A 81 2.22 7.15 -26.18
C SER A 81 2.72 5.74 -26.51
N VAL A 82 3.07 4.94 -25.50
CA VAL A 82 3.46 3.54 -25.66
C VAL A 82 2.29 2.71 -26.20
N LEU A 83 1.09 2.90 -25.65
CA LEU A 83 -0.10 2.19 -26.10
C LEU A 83 -0.50 2.58 -27.52
N LYS A 84 -0.40 3.85 -27.91
CA LYS A 84 -0.61 4.30 -29.29
C LYS A 84 0.37 3.63 -30.26
N ALA A 85 1.64 3.57 -29.89
CA ALA A 85 2.65 2.88 -30.69
C ALA A 85 2.37 1.38 -30.83
N LEU A 86 2.00 0.70 -29.75
CA LEU A 86 1.62 -0.70 -29.77
C LEU A 86 0.43 -0.95 -30.72
N TYR A 87 -0.65 -0.20 -30.52
CA TYR A 87 -1.90 -0.40 -31.27
C TYR A 87 -1.82 0.06 -32.72
N SER A 88 -0.78 0.81 -33.13
CA SER A 88 -0.49 1.11 -34.52
C SER A 88 0.17 -0.05 -35.28
N THR A 89 0.54 -1.13 -34.59
CA THR A 89 1.17 -2.32 -35.16
C THR A 89 0.24 -3.52 -35.19
N PRO A 90 0.47 -4.52 -36.05
CA PRO A 90 -0.27 -5.79 -36.02
C PRO A 90 -0.23 -6.50 -34.66
N ALA A 91 0.87 -6.36 -33.91
CA ALA A 91 1.04 -6.95 -32.58
C ALA A 91 0.00 -6.44 -31.57
N GLY A 92 -0.45 -5.19 -31.68
CA GLY A 92 -1.45 -4.61 -30.80
C GLY A 92 -2.77 -5.38 -30.76
N LYS A 93 -3.12 -6.09 -31.84
CA LYS A 93 -4.32 -6.94 -31.90
C LYS A 93 -4.18 -8.25 -31.12
N ASN A 94 -2.96 -8.64 -30.76
CA ASN A 94 -2.66 -9.90 -30.09
C ASN A 94 -1.75 -9.70 -28.87
N THR A 95 -1.85 -8.56 -28.20
CA THR A 95 -1.06 -8.25 -27.02
C THR A 95 -1.99 -7.96 -25.84
N ILE A 96 -1.74 -8.65 -24.73
CA ILE A 96 -2.32 -8.32 -23.43
C ILE A 96 -1.42 -7.32 -22.74
N VAL A 97 -2.01 -6.22 -22.32
CA VAL A 97 -1.33 -5.16 -21.55
C VAL A 97 -1.73 -5.30 -20.09
N VAL A 98 -0.75 -5.29 -19.20
CA VAL A 98 -0.97 -5.25 -17.76
C VAL A 98 -0.32 -3.99 -17.20
N ILE A 99 -1.10 -3.23 -16.41
CA ILE A 99 -0.60 -2.08 -15.66
C ILE A 99 -0.77 -2.39 -14.18
N LEU A 100 0.34 -2.37 -13.45
CA LEU A 100 0.37 -2.59 -12.01
C LEU A 100 1.46 -1.72 -11.37
N ALA A 101 1.45 -1.63 -10.03
CA ALA A 101 2.51 -1.01 -9.26
C ALA A 101 3.07 -1.99 -8.23
N ASP A 102 4.32 -1.76 -7.82
CA ASP A 102 4.99 -2.53 -6.76
C ASP A 102 4.47 -2.16 -5.36
N HIS A 103 4.14 -0.90 -5.15
CA HIS A 103 3.55 -0.33 -3.94
C HIS A 103 2.90 1.01 -4.27
N GLY A 104 2.16 1.55 -3.33
CA GLY A 104 1.60 2.89 -3.41
C GLY A 104 2.49 3.97 -2.79
N ASP A 105 1.87 5.09 -2.44
CA ASP A 105 2.51 6.28 -1.86
C ASP A 105 1.57 6.91 -0.82
N GLY A 106 2.11 7.52 0.24
CA GLY A 106 1.34 8.04 1.37
C GLY A 106 0.29 9.08 1.03
N MET A 107 0.52 9.88 -0.01
CA MET A 107 -0.46 10.85 -0.54
C MET A 107 -1.07 11.79 0.51
N ALA A 108 -0.34 12.10 1.55
CA ALA A 108 -0.75 12.85 2.74
C ALA A 108 -1.72 12.12 3.69
N SER A 109 -2.22 10.93 3.34
CA SER A 109 -2.99 10.10 4.26
C SER A 109 -2.14 9.79 5.49
N HIS A 110 -2.74 9.86 6.68
CA HIS A 110 -2.04 9.71 7.96
C HIS A 110 -0.80 10.62 8.05
N ARG A 111 -0.86 11.81 7.42
CA ARG A 111 0.25 12.77 7.24
C ARG A 111 1.52 12.17 6.63
N MET A 112 1.39 11.06 5.92
CA MET A 112 2.50 10.34 5.32
C MET A 112 2.79 10.82 3.90
N VAL A 113 4.06 10.94 3.58
CA VAL A 113 4.55 11.30 2.25
C VAL A 113 5.48 10.21 1.72
N THR A 114 5.49 9.98 0.43
CA THR A 114 6.30 8.96 -0.23
C THR A 114 5.94 7.52 0.16
N LYS A 115 6.71 6.57 -0.35
CA LYS A 115 6.66 5.18 0.10
C LYS A 115 7.28 5.06 1.49
N HIS A 116 6.67 4.31 2.34
CA HIS A 116 7.16 3.97 3.67
C HIS A 116 6.57 2.64 4.14
N ILE A 117 6.92 2.24 5.35
CA ILE A 117 6.65 0.92 5.90
C ILE A 117 5.31 0.89 6.62
N SER A 118 4.23 1.26 5.98
CA SER A 118 2.92 1.04 6.55
C SER A 118 2.15 0.05 5.70
N PHE A 119 1.14 -0.55 6.29
CA PHE A 119 0.22 -1.43 5.58
C PHE A 119 -1.12 -0.76 5.28
N TYR A 120 -1.18 0.57 5.33
CA TYR A 120 -2.37 1.32 4.92
C TYR A 120 -2.68 1.08 3.44
N ASP A 121 -3.94 1.23 3.07
CA ASP A 121 -4.38 0.94 1.69
C ASP A 121 -3.64 1.80 0.66
N GLU A 122 -3.23 3.02 1.01
CA GLU A 122 -2.42 3.87 0.14
C GLU A 122 -1.09 3.22 -0.26
N MET A 123 -0.55 2.32 0.58
CA MET A 123 0.67 1.57 0.29
C MET A 123 0.40 0.22 -0.36
N THR A 124 -0.66 -0.47 0.06
CA THR A 124 -0.85 -1.89 -0.26
C THR A 124 -1.92 -2.14 -1.31
N ASN A 125 -2.83 -1.20 -1.56
CA ASN A 125 -3.86 -1.29 -2.58
C ASN A 125 -3.38 -0.64 -3.88
N VAL A 126 -2.78 -1.44 -4.75
CA VAL A 126 -2.16 -0.99 -6.00
C VAL A 126 -3.05 -1.25 -7.21
N PRO A 127 -2.90 -0.47 -8.31
CA PRO A 127 -3.61 -0.77 -9.54
C PRO A 127 -3.21 -2.16 -10.08
N PHE A 128 -4.21 -2.90 -10.58
CA PHE A 128 -4.02 -4.18 -11.25
C PHE A 128 -4.98 -4.23 -12.43
N ILE A 129 -4.54 -3.71 -13.57
CA ILE A 129 -5.37 -3.42 -14.74
C ILE A 129 -4.93 -4.28 -15.90
N PHE A 130 -5.90 -4.91 -16.57
CA PHE A 130 -5.67 -5.72 -17.75
C PHE A 130 -6.44 -5.16 -18.94
N ALA A 131 -5.81 -5.18 -20.12
CA ALA A 131 -6.45 -4.81 -21.39
C ALA A 131 -5.91 -5.69 -22.53
N GLY A 132 -6.73 -5.98 -23.50
CA GLY A 132 -6.32 -6.73 -24.70
C GLY A 132 -7.35 -7.75 -25.17
N PRO A 133 -6.96 -8.64 -26.10
CA PRO A 133 -7.84 -9.66 -26.64
C PRO A 133 -8.44 -10.56 -25.57
N GLY A 134 -9.74 -10.87 -25.70
CA GLY A 134 -10.44 -11.74 -24.76
C GLY A 134 -10.77 -11.12 -23.40
N ILE A 135 -10.34 -9.89 -23.13
CA ILE A 135 -10.62 -9.18 -21.89
C ILE A 135 -11.87 -8.31 -22.07
N LYS A 136 -12.88 -8.54 -21.25
CA LYS A 136 -14.13 -7.80 -21.26
C LYS A 136 -13.96 -6.46 -20.55
N GLN A 137 -14.27 -5.38 -21.23
CA GLN A 137 -14.26 -4.06 -20.63
C GLN A 137 -15.23 -3.97 -19.44
N GLN A 138 -14.72 -3.56 -18.29
CA GLN A 138 -15.50 -3.29 -17.09
C GLN A 138 -15.81 -1.79 -17.01
N LYS A 139 -17.05 -1.44 -16.63
CA LYS A 139 -17.45 -0.04 -16.41
C LYS A 139 -16.97 0.51 -15.06
N LYS A 140 -16.69 -0.37 -14.12
CA LYS A 140 -16.20 -0.05 -12.77
C LYS A 140 -15.12 -1.03 -12.38
N PRO A 141 -14.22 -0.66 -11.47
CA PRO A 141 -13.30 -1.61 -10.87
C PRO A 141 -14.03 -2.80 -10.24
N VAL A 142 -13.39 -3.95 -10.23
CA VAL A 142 -13.87 -5.15 -9.52
C VAL A 142 -13.41 -5.01 -8.07
N ASP A 143 -14.34 -4.73 -7.17
CA ASP A 143 -14.08 -4.39 -5.77
C ASP A 143 -14.46 -5.49 -4.77
N HIS A 144 -15.03 -6.59 -5.27
CA HIS A 144 -15.49 -7.71 -4.44
C HIS A 144 -14.50 -8.88 -4.34
N LEU A 145 -13.37 -8.80 -5.05
CA LEU A 145 -12.31 -9.81 -5.04
C LEU A 145 -11.07 -9.27 -4.32
N LEU A 146 -10.54 -10.09 -3.43
CA LEU A 146 -9.19 -9.88 -2.93
C LEU A 146 -8.21 -10.44 -3.95
N THR A 147 -7.23 -9.64 -4.35
CA THR A 147 -6.21 -10.02 -5.31
C THR A 147 -4.82 -9.79 -4.71
N GLN A 148 -3.88 -10.65 -5.08
CA GLN A 148 -2.48 -10.52 -4.69
C GLN A 148 -1.62 -10.53 -5.96
N PRO A 149 -1.34 -9.36 -6.56
CA PRO A 149 -0.68 -9.26 -7.86
C PRO A 149 0.61 -10.07 -7.97
N THR A 150 1.40 -10.13 -6.91
CA THR A 150 2.64 -10.91 -6.84
C THR A 150 2.44 -12.41 -7.02
N LEU A 151 1.27 -12.94 -6.70
CA LEU A 151 0.92 -14.36 -6.83
C LEU A 151 -0.02 -14.61 -8.03
N ASP A 152 -0.97 -13.71 -8.28
CA ASP A 152 -2.07 -13.92 -9.23
C ASP A 152 -1.70 -13.59 -10.67
N LEU A 153 -0.66 -12.77 -10.89
CA LEU A 153 -0.25 -12.35 -12.23
C LEU A 153 0.12 -13.55 -13.11
N LEU A 154 0.99 -14.42 -12.63
CA LEU A 154 1.47 -15.56 -13.41
C LEU A 154 0.34 -16.52 -13.81
N PRO A 155 -0.48 -17.07 -12.89
CA PRO A 155 -1.57 -17.96 -13.27
C PRO A 155 -2.58 -17.27 -14.18
N THR A 156 -2.84 -15.98 -14.01
CA THR A 156 -3.75 -15.22 -14.88
C THR A 156 -3.21 -15.11 -16.30
N LEU A 157 -1.94 -14.78 -16.47
CA LEU A 157 -1.32 -14.69 -17.80
C LEU A 157 -1.25 -16.03 -18.49
N CYS A 158 -0.91 -17.11 -17.78
CA CYS A 158 -0.90 -18.47 -18.32
C CYS A 158 -2.28 -18.86 -18.85
N ASP A 159 -3.33 -18.64 -18.05
CA ASP A 159 -4.71 -18.96 -18.44
C ASP A 159 -5.17 -18.11 -19.63
N LEU A 160 -4.90 -16.81 -19.65
CA LEU A 160 -5.21 -15.93 -20.78
C LEU A 160 -4.50 -16.33 -22.06
N ALA A 161 -3.28 -16.88 -21.95
CA ALA A 161 -2.47 -17.33 -23.07
C ALA A 161 -2.75 -18.79 -23.49
N GLY A 162 -3.62 -19.51 -22.76
CA GLY A 162 -3.88 -20.93 -23.01
C GLY A 162 -2.68 -21.83 -22.68
N ILE A 163 -1.82 -21.40 -21.77
CA ILE A 163 -0.64 -22.14 -21.31
C ILE A 163 -0.98 -22.83 -19.99
N ALA A 164 -0.51 -24.05 -19.79
CA ALA A 164 -0.70 -24.74 -18.53
C ALA A 164 -0.08 -23.94 -17.36
N VAL A 165 -0.86 -23.72 -16.33
CA VAL A 165 -0.38 -23.06 -15.11
C VAL A 165 0.52 -24.04 -14.34
N PRO A 166 1.70 -23.62 -13.85
CA PRO A 166 2.56 -24.48 -13.05
C PRO A 166 1.82 -25.05 -11.84
N ALA A 167 2.04 -26.34 -11.55
CA ALA A 167 1.32 -27.06 -10.50
C ALA A 167 1.57 -26.47 -9.10
N GLU A 168 2.75 -25.91 -8.86
CA GLU A 168 3.17 -25.31 -7.58
C GLU A 168 2.77 -23.84 -7.43
N LYS A 169 1.79 -23.37 -8.19
CA LYS A 169 1.32 -21.98 -8.09
C LYS A 169 0.74 -21.70 -6.70
N ALA A 170 1.07 -20.54 -6.15
CA ALA A 170 0.46 -20.05 -4.91
C ALA A 170 -0.75 -19.13 -5.16
N GLY A 171 -0.86 -18.53 -6.35
CA GLY A 171 -1.93 -17.58 -6.72
C GLY A 171 -3.11 -18.24 -7.44
N ILE A 172 -4.12 -17.43 -7.71
CA ILE A 172 -5.32 -17.80 -8.48
C ILE A 172 -5.33 -17.11 -9.85
N SER A 173 -5.98 -17.74 -10.84
CA SER A 173 -6.23 -17.07 -12.11
C SER A 173 -7.43 -16.13 -12.02
N LEU A 174 -7.25 -14.89 -12.44
CA LEU A 174 -8.32 -13.90 -12.58
C LEU A 174 -8.92 -13.90 -13.98
N ALA A 175 -8.48 -14.78 -14.89
CA ALA A 175 -8.93 -14.83 -16.27
C ALA A 175 -10.45 -15.01 -16.41
N PRO A 176 -11.15 -15.81 -15.59
CA PRO A 176 -12.60 -15.87 -15.63
C PRO A 176 -13.26 -14.50 -15.40
N THR A 177 -12.83 -13.77 -14.36
CA THR A 177 -13.34 -12.41 -14.11
C THR A 177 -13.02 -11.46 -15.28
N LEU A 178 -11.82 -11.54 -15.83
CA LEU A 178 -11.40 -10.71 -16.97
C LEU A 178 -12.19 -11.01 -18.25
N ARG A 179 -12.61 -12.24 -18.44
CA ARG A 179 -13.52 -12.66 -19.55
C ARG A 179 -15.00 -12.31 -19.27
N GLY A 180 -15.30 -11.83 -18.05
CA GLY A 180 -16.69 -11.56 -17.62
C GLY A 180 -17.46 -12.81 -17.25
N GLU A 181 -16.76 -13.85 -16.88
CA GLU A 181 -17.27 -15.14 -16.38
C GLU A 181 -17.31 -15.12 -14.85
N LYS A 182 -17.95 -16.13 -14.26
CA LYS A 182 -17.99 -16.29 -12.80
C LYS A 182 -16.62 -16.76 -12.29
N GLN A 183 -16.06 -16.00 -11.34
CA GLN A 183 -14.85 -16.42 -10.63
C GLN A 183 -15.13 -17.65 -9.76
N GLN A 184 -14.34 -18.69 -9.91
CA GLN A 184 -14.47 -19.94 -9.18
C GLN A 184 -13.64 -19.94 -7.89
N GLU A 185 -12.41 -19.43 -7.98
CA GLU A 185 -11.49 -19.36 -6.88
C GLU A 185 -11.41 -17.91 -6.35
N SER A 186 -11.23 -17.75 -5.05
CA SER A 186 -11.01 -16.45 -4.42
C SER A 186 -10.09 -16.60 -3.23
N HIS A 187 -9.29 -15.58 -2.95
CA HIS A 187 -8.53 -15.55 -1.72
C HIS A 187 -9.46 -15.29 -0.53
N PRO A 188 -9.43 -16.12 0.52
CA PRO A 188 -10.16 -15.84 1.76
C PRO A 188 -9.55 -14.64 2.48
N TYR A 189 -8.27 -14.41 2.30
CA TYR A 189 -7.50 -13.24 2.73
C TYR A 189 -6.24 -13.09 1.88
N VAL A 190 -5.65 -11.91 1.88
CA VAL A 190 -4.33 -11.64 1.29
C VAL A 190 -3.37 -11.15 2.36
N VAL A 191 -2.08 -11.30 2.12
CA VAL A 191 -1.03 -10.97 3.08
C VAL A 191 -0.03 -10.01 2.45
N SER A 192 0.40 -9.02 3.22
CA SER A 192 1.58 -8.21 2.92
C SER A 192 2.59 -8.33 4.04
N GLU A 193 3.85 -8.38 3.66
CA GLU A 193 4.97 -8.58 4.56
C GLU A 193 5.92 -7.41 4.52
N TRP A 194 6.44 -7.08 5.67
CA TRP A 194 7.53 -6.15 5.82
C TRP A 194 8.63 -6.76 6.68
N HIS A 195 9.87 -6.65 6.27
CA HIS A 195 10.99 -7.25 6.99
C HIS A 195 11.94 -6.21 7.58
N SER A 196 12.49 -5.32 6.76
CA SER A 196 13.43 -4.32 7.20
C SER A 196 13.56 -3.18 6.19
N GLU A 197 14.03 -2.04 6.60
CA GLU A 197 14.39 -0.95 5.71
C GLU A 197 15.88 -0.63 5.81
N TYR A 198 16.51 -0.40 4.69
CA TYR A 198 17.88 0.07 4.42
C TYR A 198 18.80 0.08 5.66
N GLU A 199 19.34 1.14 6.10
CA GLU A 199 20.29 1.22 7.20
C GLU A 199 19.65 1.12 8.59
N TYR A 200 18.30 0.97 8.65
CA TYR A 200 17.55 0.93 9.91
C TYR A 200 16.66 -0.29 9.93
N VAL A 201 16.81 -1.08 10.97
CA VAL A 201 15.89 -2.18 11.24
C VAL A 201 14.61 -1.56 11.78
N THR A 202 13.70 -1.29 10.89
CA THR A 202 12.32 -1.04 11.28
C THR A 202 11.68 -2.38 11.60
N THR A 203 10.82 -2.35 12.57
CA THR A 203 10.15 -3.53 13.10
C THR A 203 9.45 -4.32 12.01
N PRO A 204 9.79 -5.60 11.83
CA PRO A 204 9.08 -6.47 10.93
C PRO A 204 7.58 -6.48 11.24
N GLY A 205 6.78 -6.47 10.20
CA GLY A 205 5.33 -6.50 10.30
C GLY A 205 4.71 -7.48 9.31
N ARG A 206 3.51 -7.90 9.64
CA ARG A 206 2.66 -8.74 8.78
C ARG A 206 1.25 -8.20 8.79
N MET A 207 0.66 -8.06 7.61
CA MET A 207 -0.71 -7.64 7.45
C MET A 207 -1.53 -8.75 6.81
N VAL A 208 -2.72 -8.98 7.36
CA VAL A 208 -3.75 -9.84 6.79
C VAL A 208 -4.97 -9.00 6.44
N ARG A 209 -5.36 -9.02 5.16
CA ARG A 209 -6.52 -8.32 4.65
C ARG A 209 -7.60 -9.35 4.27
N GLY A 210 -8.63 -9.46 5.08
CA GLY A 210 -9.85 -10.21 4.75
C GLY A 210 -10.86 -9.35 3.96
N PRO A 211 -12.03 -9.89 3.59
CA PRO A 211 -13.02 -9.15 2.81
C PRO A 211 -13.53 -7.87 3.49
N ARG A 212 -13.54 -7.84 4.82
CA ARG A 212 -14.03 -6.69 5.57
C ARG A 212 -13.00 -6.08 6.50
N TYR A 213 -12.21 -6.89 7.19
CA TYR A 213 -11.27 -6.40 8.19
C TYR A 213 -9.84 -6.53 7.70
N LYS A 214 -9.01 -5.57 8.12
CA LYS A 214 -7.57 -5.58 7.94
C LYS A 214 -6.92 -5.62 9.31
N TYR A 215 -6.01 -6.56 9.49
CA TYR A 215 -5.24 -6.76 10.72
C TYR A 215 -3.76 -6.68 10.43
N THR A 216 -3.05 -5.94 11.22
CA THR A 216 -1.59 -5.82 11.14
C THR A 216 -0.97 -6.15 12.50
N HIS A 217 0.13 -6.90 12.48
CA HIS A 217 0.95 -7.16 13.65
C HIS A 217 2.38 -6.71 13.37
N TYR A 218 2.93 -5.94 14.31
CA TYR A 218 4.31 -5.50 14.32
C TYR A 218 5.06 -6.22 15.45
N LEU A 219 6.27 -6.69 15.17
CA LEU A 219 7.05 -7.49 16.12
C LEU A 219 7.46 -6.69 17.35
N GLU A 220 7.91 -5.44 17.15
CA GLU A 220 8.28 -4.56 18.24
C GLU A 220 7.07 -4.09 19.04
N GLY A 221 7.20 -4.16 20.37
CA GLY A 221 6.13 -3.74 21.27
C GLY A 221 4.84 -4.55 21.13
N ASN A 222 4.86 -5.63 20.32
CA ASN A 222 3.67 -6.42 19.99
C ASN A 222 2.52 -5.51 19.52
N GLY A 223 2.84 -4.55 18.66
CA GLY A 223 1.90 -3.56 18.17
C GLY A 223 0.89 -4.17 17.22
N GLU A 224 -0.38 -3.83 17.39
CA GLU A 224 -1.46 -4.36 16.56
C GLU A 224 -2.38 -3.25 16.05
N GLU A 225 -2.84 -3.46 14.81
CA GLU A 225 -3.89 -2.64 14.21
C GLU A 225 -5.01 -3.55 13.71
N LEU A 226 -6.25 -3.08 13.87
CA LEU A 226 -7.43 -3.71 13.29
C LEU A 226 -8.36 -2.62 12.74
N TYR A 227 -8.72 -2.72 11.48
CA TYR A 227 -9.59 -1.76 10.80
C TYR A 227 -10.80 -2.46 10.16
N ASP A 228 -11.99 -1.86 10.27
CA ASP A 228 -13.20 -2.27 9.55
C ASP A 228 -13.24 -1.53 8.22
N MET A 229 -12.63 -2.07 7.18
CA MET A 229 -12.47 -1.44 5.87
C MET A 229 -13.77 -1.10 5.15
N LYS A 230 -14.91 -1.63 5.62
CA LYS A 230 -16.23 -1.26 5.10
C LYS A 230 -16.76 0.02 5.75
N LYS A 231 -16.48 0.24 7.04
CA LYS A 231 -16.97 1.40 7.81
C LYS A 231 -15.94 2.52 7.86
N ASP A 232 -14.68 2.17 7.85
CA ASP A 232 -13.53 3.05 7.96
C ASP A 232 -12.49 2.69 6.88
N PRO A 233 -12.79 2.94 5.59
CA PRO A 233 -11.87 2.65 4.51
C PRO A 233 -10.60 3.51 4.56
N GLY A 234 -10.62 4.62 5.30
CA GLY A 234 -9.48 5.49 5.54
C GLY A 234 -8.61 5.07 6.72
N GLU A 235 -8.92 3.98 7.41
CA GLU A 235 -8.11 3.42 8.50
C GLU A 235 -7.78 4.41 9.62
N ARG A 236 -8.76 5.24 9.96
CA ARG A 236 -8.60 6.34 10.94
C ARG A 236 -8.71 5.87 12.39
N LYS A 237 -9.39 4.74 12.64
CA LYS A 237 -9.69 4.25 13.98
C LYS A 237 -9.19 2.83 14.18
N ASN A 238 -8.10 2.69 14.92
CA ASN A 238 -7.58 1.38 15.31
C ASN A 238 -8.50 0.71 16.36
N LEU A 239 -9.08 -0.42 16.00
CA LEU A 239 -10.02 -1.21 16.82
C LEU A 239 -9.32 -2.30 17.65
N ALA A 240 -8.01 -2.47 17.55
CA ALA A 240 -7.30 -3.60 18.18
C ALA A 240 -7.44 -3.62 19.72
N LYS A 241 -7.62 -2.45 20.34
CA LYS A 241 -7.81 -2.34 21.80
C LYS A 241 -9.27 -2.25 22.23
N ASP A 242 -10.24 -2.20 21.31
CA ASP A 242 -11.66 -2.13 21.65
C ASP A 242 -12.19 -3.52 21.98
N PRO A 243 -12.68 -3.77 23.23
CA PRO A 243 -13.19 -5.08 23.64
C PRO A 243 -14.34 -5.61 22.77
N LYS A 244 -15.10 -4.73 22.12
CA LYS A 244 -16.20 -5.11 21.22
C LYS A 244 -15.72 -5.87 20.00
N TYR A 245 -14.46 -5.73 19.62
CA TYR A 245 -13.83 -6.37 18.47
C TYR A 245 -12.90 -7.51 18.85
N SER A 246 -12.84 -7.90 20.13
CA SER A 246 -11.93 -8.96 20.63
C SER A 246 -12.06 -10.28 19.87
N LYS A 247 -13.28 -10.69 19.53
CA LYS A 247 -13.51 -11.91 18.73
C LYS A 247 -12.92 -11.78 17.31
N ILE A 248 -13.18 -10.66 16.65
CA ILE A 248 -12.68 -10.39 15.29
C ILE A 248 -11.15 -10.32 15.29
N LEU A 249 -10.58 -9.69 16.30
CA LEU A 249 -9.13 -9.62 16.48
C LEU A 249 -8.52 -11.02 16.64
N ALA A 250 -9.16 -11.88 17.48
CA ALA A 250 -8.70 -13.26 17.67
C ALA A 250 -8.78 -14.09 16.37
N GLU A 251 -9.84 -13.92 15.58
CA GLU A 251 -10.00 -14.57 14.27
C GLU A 251 -8.86 -14.15 13.32
N HIS A 252 -8.53 -12.87 13.24
CA HIS A 252 -7.46 -12.38 12.36
C HIS A 252 -6.05 -12.75 12.84
N ARG A 253 -5.84 -12.82 14.15
CA ARG A 253 -4.61 -13.41 14.72
C ARG A 253 -4.46 -14.87 14.31
N ALA A 254 -5.56 -15.62 14.30
CA ALA A 254 -5.55 -17.02 13.87
C ALA A 254 -5.23 -17.16 12.36
N LEU A 255 -5.79 -16.28 11.50
CA LEU A 255 -5.45 -16.25 10.07
C LEU A 255 -3.96 -15.96 9.85
N LEU A 256 -3.39 -15.00 10.58
CA LEU A 256 -1.96 -14.69 10.49
C LEU A 256 -1.12 -15.88 10.98
N ASN A 257 -1.51 -16.54 12.07
CA ASN A 257 -0.80 -17.71 12.57
C ASN A 257 -0.83 -18.88 11.59
N ASP A 258 -1.96 -19.13 10.95
CA ASP A 258 -2.10 -20.12 9.89
C ASP A 258 -1.17 -19.81 8.70
N TYR A 259 -1.16 -18.54 8.26
CA TYR A 259 -0.24 -18.09 7.21
C TYR A 259 1.22 -18.34 7.58
N ILE A 260 1.67 -17.88 8.75
CA ILE A 260 3.05 -18.04 9.24
C ILE A 260 3.45 -19.53 9.25
N THR A 261 2.54 -20.39 9.73
CA THR A 261 2.80 -21.85 9.80
C THR A 261 2.94 -22.47 8.42
N ARG A 262 2.04 -22.12 7.49
CA ARG A 262 2.05 -22.69 6.13
C ARG A 262 3.20 -22.18 5.28
N SER A 263 3.55 -20.90 5.42
CA SER A 263 4.65 -20.28 4.68
C SER A 263 6.02 -20.54 5.31
N LYS A 264 6.06 -21.11 6.52
CA LYS A 264 7.28 -21.29 7.33
C LYS A 264 7.99 -19.94 7.57
N ASP A 265 7.21 -18.87 7.74
CA ASP A 265 7.71 -17.55 8.00
C ASP A 265 8.29 -17.44 9.42
N ASP A 266 9.55 -17.10 9.52
CA ASP A 266 10.29 -17.03 10.77
C ASP A 266 10.32 -15.62 11.40
N TYR A 267 9.53 -14.68 10.88
CA TYR A 267 9.62 -13.27 11.28
C TYR A 267 9.52 -13.05 12.80
N ARG A 268 8.82 -13.92 13.54
CA ARG A 268 8.71 -13.83 15.01
C ARG A 268 10.01 -14.15 15.75
N SER A 269 10.95 -14.84 15.10
CA SER A 269 12.27 -15.12 15.65
C SER A 269 13.30 -14.03 15.37
N LEU A 270 12.95 -13.05 14.56
CA LEU A 270 13.84 -11.97 14.18
C LEU A 270 14.15 -11.08 15.40
N LYS A 271 15.42 -10.73 15.54
CA LYS A 271 15.80 -9.72 16.51
C LYS A 271 15.53 -8.33 15.94
N VAL A 272 14.84 -7.54 16.71
CA VAL A 272 14.57 -6.14 16.36
C VAL A 272 15.55 -5.26 17.11
N ASP A 273 16.47 -4.66 16.36
CA ASP A 273 17.27 -3.55 16.88
C ASP A 273 16.51 -2.26 16.59
N ALA A 274 15.74 -1.80 17.58
CA ALA A 274 15.04 -0.53 17.44
C ALA A 274 16.03 0.59 17.11
N ASP A 275 15.72 1.41 16.11
CA ASP A 275 16.52 2.58 15.77
C ASP A 275 16.71 3.46 17.02
N PRO A 276 17.93 3.76 17.43
CA PRO A 276 18.19 4.58 18.61
C PRO A 276 17.49 5.95 18.56
N ARG A 277 17.24 6.48 17.37
CA ARG A 277 16.51 7.75 17.15
C ARG A 277 15.04 7.64 17.55
N CYS A 278 14.48 6.44 17.47
CA CYS A 278 13.08 6.17 17.81
C CYS A 278 12.85 5.89 19.29
N ARG A 279 13.92 5.61 20.06
CA ARG A 279 13.80 5.28 21.50
C ARG A 279 13.25 6.41 22.35
N ASN A 280 13.42 7.65 21.91
CA ASN A 280 12.98 8.85 22.62
C ASN A 280 11.70 9.45 22.01
N HIS A 281 10.98 8.67 21.21
CA HIS A 281 9.75 9.14 20.59
C HIS A 281 8.69 9.44 21.66
N THR A 282 8.17 10.65 21.64
CA THR A 282 7.04 11.03 22.49
C THR A 282 5.74 10.65 21.76
N PRO A 283 4.86 9.85 22.38
CA PRO A 283 3.56 9.55 21.78
C PRO A 283 2.80 10.82 21.41
N GLY A 284 2.16 10.86 20.26
CA GLY A 284 1.39 12.01 19.82
C GLY A 284 1.87 12.55 18.47
N TYR A 285 2.04 11.69 17.52
CA TYR A 285 2.33 12.09 16.15
C TYR A 285 1.08 12.75 15.51
N PRO A 286 1.31 13.74 14.66
CA PRO A 286 2.60 14.33 14.35
C PRO A 286 2.99 15.35 15.41
N SER A 287 3.92 15.01 16.26
CA SER A 287 4.49 16.00 17.17
C SER A 287 5.61 16.75 16.47
N HIS A 288 5.55 18.07 16.47
CA HIS A 288 6.70 18.91 16.10
C HIS A 288 7.89 18.73 17.02
N GLU A 289 7.75 17.88 18.04
CA GLU A 289 8.74 17.60 19.08
C GLU A 289 9.33 16.19 18.97
N GLY A 290 9.00 15.42 17.90
CA GLY A 290 9.59 14.11 17.64
C GLY A 290 11.12 14.19 17.42
N PRO A 291 11.84 13.06 17.56
CA PRO A 291 13.29 13.02 17.43
C PRO A 291 13.85 13.57 16.12
N GLY A 292 13.06 13.63 15.07
CA GLY A 292 13.40 14.23 13.78
C GLY A 292 13.00 15.70 13.63
N ALA A 293 12.36 16.28 14.61
CA ALA A 293 11.85 17.65 14.56
C ALA A 293 12.91 18.72 14.91
N ARG A 294 14.11 18.33 15.28
CA ARG A 294 15.11 19.24 15.83
C ARG A 294 16.35 19.49 14.94
N GLU A 295 16.35 18.98 13.69
CA GLU A 295 17.46 19.27 12.76
C GLU A 295 17.00 19.89 11.45
#